data_10ba6e4403e6b7471a087212b0e9b8ca
#
_entry.id   10ba6e4403e6b7471a087212b0e9b8ca
#
_cell.length_a   1.000
_cell.length_b   1.000
_cell.length_c   1.000
_cell.angle_alpha   90.00
_cell.angle_beta   90.00
_cell.angle_gamma   90.00
#
_symmetry.space_group_name_H-M   'P 1'
#
loop_
_entity.id
_entity.type
_entity.pdbx_description
1 polymer ?
#
loop_
_entity_poly.entity_id
_entity_poly.type
_entity_poly.pdbx_seq_one_letter_code
_entity_poly.pdbx_strand_id
1 'polypeptide(L)'
;MNPPRVTERAQGLARETLRPGDLALDGTAGKGRDTACLAQAVGPTGHVHAFDLQPAALEATRALCAQEGLLDRVTLHLRSHAELRAALPTGHLGRLGVALFNLGYLPGGDTRLITQPDSTRAALRAAHAELRAGGRLICVASTGHPGGETEAAVVRAFGRERALAGDTVAMDTEDDNSGRPWILCVTRPE
;
A
#
# COMPACT_ATOMS: atom_id res chain seq x y z
N MET A 1 -12.70 -14.70 -20.15
CA MET A 1 -11.58 -13.95 -19.56
C MET A 1 -11.52 -14.30 -18.08
N ASN A 2 -10.35 -14.67 -17.55
CA ASN A 2 -10.22 -14.84 -16.10
C ASN A 2 -10.35 -13.46 -15.41
N PRO A 3 -11.02 -13.39 -14.24
CA PRO A 3 -11.09 -12.14 -13.49
C PRO A 3 -9.68 -11.63 -13.14
N PRO A 4 -9.46 -10.32 -13.10
CA PRO A 4 -8.15 -9.75 -12.77
C PRO A 4 -7.74 -10.18 -11.36
N ARG A 5 -6.44 -10.39 -11.17
CA ARG A 5 -5.89 -10.72 -9.84
C ARG A 5 -6.17 -9.57 -8.86
N VAL A 6 -6.28 -9.89 -7.58
CA VAL A 6 -6.53 -8.88 -6.53
C VAL A 6 -5.53 -7.73 -6.57
N THR A 7 -4.26 -8.01 -6.81
CA THR A 7 -3.21 -6.98 -6.95
C THR A 7 -3.42 -6.08 -8.17
N GLU A 8 -3.85 -6.65 -9.31
CA GLU A 8 -4.18 -5.86 -10.51
C GLU A 8 -5.39 -4.94 -10.28
N ARG A 9 -6.37 -5.39 -9.50
CA ARG A 9 -7.53 -4.58 -9.08
C ARG A 9 -7.10 -3.45 -8.15
N ALA A 10 -6.24 -3.73 -7.16
CA ALA A 10 -5.68 -2.71 -6.26
C ALA A 10 -4.90 -1.64 -7.05
N GLN A 11 -4.06 -2.06 -7.99
CA GLN A 11 -3.37 -1.15 -8.91
C GLN A 11 -4.33 -0.35 -9.79
N GLY A 12 -5.45 -0.95 -10.23
CA GLY A 12 -6.53 -0.25 -10.96
C GLY A 12 -7.10 0.89 -10.15
N LEU A 13 -7.50 0.63 -8.89
CA LEU A 13 -8.01 1.66 -7.96
C LEU A 13 -6.99 2.79 -7.72
N ALA A 14 -5.71 2.45 -7.63
CA ALA A 14 -4.65 3.45 -7.48
C ALA A 14 -4.54 4.35 -8.71
N ARG A 15 -4.53 3.77 -9.92
CA ARG A 15 -4.48 4.53 -11.19
C ARG A 15 -5.70 5.43 -11.40
N GLU A 16 -6.89 5.00 -10.98
CA GLU A 16 -8.12 5.81 -11.05
C GLU A 16 -8.06 7.06 -10.16
N THR A 17 -7.27 7.00 -9.08
CA THR A 17 -7.18 8.06 -8.07
C THR A 17 -6.05 9.04 -8.34
N LEU A 18 -4.89 8.51 -8.78
CA LEU A 18 -3.68 9.30 -8.98
C LEU A 18 -3.76 10.17 -10.23
N ARG A 19 -3.18 11.35 -10.13
CA ARG A 19 -2.98 12.31 -11.21
C ARG A 19 -1.49 12.61 -11.37
N PRO A 20 -1.04 13.03 -12.56
CA PRO A 20 0.34 13.51 -12.73
C PRO A 20 0.67 14.61 -11.71
N GLY A 21 1.80 14.46 -11.02
CA GLY A 21 2.24 15.35 -9.95
C GLY A 21 1.81 14.95 -8.53
N ASP A 22 0.97 13.92 -8.38
CA ASP A 22 0.58 13.40 -7.06
C ASP A 22 1.76 12.73 -6.34
N LEU A 23 1.59 12.60 -5.03
CA LEU A 23 2.45 11.79 -4.17
C LEU A 23 1.75 10.46 -3.87
N ALA A 24 2.51 9.37 -3.88
CA ALA A 24 2.01 8.06 -3.51
C ALA A 24 2.93 7.35 -2.53
N LEU A 25 2.38 6.38 -1.81
CA LEU A 25 3.09 5.54 -0.88
C LEU A 25 2.83 4.07 -1.19
N ASP A 26 3.91 3.28 -1.27
CA ASP A 26 3.89 1.83 -1.25
C ASP A 26 4.43 1.36 0.10
N GLY A 27 3.56 0.84 0.95
CA GLY A 27 3.92 0.40 2.31
C GLY A 27 4.60 -0.98 2.34
N THR A 28 4.68 -1.68 1.20
CA THR A 28 5.14 -3.07 1.10
C THR A 28 5.79 -3.32 -0.27
N ALA A 29 6.93 -2.69 -0.53
CA ALA A 29 7.56 -2.60 -1.85
C ALA A 29 7.79 -3.97 -2.53
N GLY A 30 8.25 -4.97 -1.77
CA GLY A 30 8.43 -6.34 -2.25
C GLY A 30 9.28 -6.42 -3.52
N LYS A 31 8.69 -6.91 -4.61
CA LYS A 31 9.35 -6.99 -5.93
C LYS A 31 9.17 -5.74 -6.80
N GLY A 32 8.64 -4.65 -6.25
CA GLY A 32 8.53 -3.35 -6.91
C GLY A 32 7.37 -3.16 -7.88
N ARG A 33 6.49 -4.15 -8.06
CA ARG A 33 5.41 -4.06 -9.05
C ARG A 33 4.40 -2.96 -8.71
N ASP A 34 4.03 -2.84 -7.44
CA ASP A 34 3.12 -1.83 -6.97
C ASP A 34 3.80 -0.46 -6.99
N THR A 35 5.07 -0.38 -6.55
CA THR A 35 5.90 0.83 -6.65
C THR A 35 6.01 1.34 -8.09
N ALA A 36 6.32 0.46 -9.07
CA ALA A 36 6.42 0.84 -10.48
C ALA A 36 5.08 1.33 -11.03
N CYS A 37 3.97 0.63 -10.70
CA CYS A 37 2.63 1.05 -11.10
C CYS A 37 2.28 2.45 -10.57
N LEU A 38 2.57 2.73 -9.30
CA LEU A 38 2.35 4.04 -8.68
C LEU A 38 3.24 5.10 -9.34
N ALA A 39 4.53 4.80 -9.59
CA ALA A 39 5.48 5.73 -10.21
C ALA A 39 5.11 6.09 -11.65
N GLN A 40 4.52 5.15 -12.41
CA GLN A 40 3.94 5.44 -13.73
C GLN A 40 2.74 6.38 -13.60
N ALA A 41 1.83 6.11 -12.65
CA ALA A 41 0.59 6.87 -12.48
C ALA A 41 0.81 8.32 -12.03
N VAL A 42 1.77 8.56 -11.11
CA VAL A 42 2.08 9.92 -10.65
C VAL A 42 2.86 10.74 -11.71
N GLY A 43 3.40 10.10 -12.74
CA GLY A 43 4.11 10.78 -13.81
C GLY A 43 5.43 11.43 -13.40
N PRO A 44 6.09 12.19 -14.30
CA PRO A 44 7.45 12.69 -14.10
C PRO A 44 7.57 13.80 -13.02
N THR A 45 6.47 14.44 -12.67
CA THR A 45 6.41 15.51 -11.64
C THR A 45 5.91 15.03 -10.29
N GLY A 46 5.44 13.77 -10.21
CA GLY A 46 5.00 13.14 -8.98
C GLY A 46 6.12 12.38 -8.27
N HIS A 47 5.80 11.78 -7.12
CA HIS A 47 6.79 11.02 -6.35
C HIS A 47 6.16 9.86 -5.58
N VAL A 48 6.93 8.77 -5.43
CA VAL A 48 6.54 7.56 -4.68
C VAL A 48 7.52 7.30 -3.55
N HIS A 49 7.00 7.07 -2.36
CA HIS A 49 7.76 6.55 -1.22
C HIS A 49 7.46 5.06 -1.05
N ALA A 50 8.48 4.21 -1.18
CA ALA A 50 8.33 2.76 -1.07
C ALA A 50 9.09 2.21 0.14
N PHE A 51 8.41 1.40 0.95
CA PHE A 51 8.89 0.88 2.22
C PHE A 51 9.03 -0.64 2.19
N ASP A 52 10.11 -1.15 2.73
CA ASP A 52 10.27 -2.58 3.02
C ASP A 52 11.30 -2.76 4.14
N LEU A 53 11.19 -3.87 4.89
CA LEU A 53 12.15 -4.28 5.91
C LEU A 53 13.31 -5.09 5.31
N GLN A 54 13.12 -5.68 4.13
CA GLN A 54 14.09 -6.56 3.51
C GLN A 54 14.95 -5.81 2.48
N PRO A 55 16.28 -5.75 2.65
CA PRO A 55 17.16 -5.14 1.65
C PRO A 55 16.99 -5.74 0.24
N ALA A 56 16.77 -7.07 0.17
CA ALA A 56 16.55 -7.77 -1.10
C ALA A 56 15.28 -7.30 -1.84
N ALA A 57 14.22 -6.94 -1.08
CA ALA A 57 13.00 -6.38 -1.65
C ALA A 57 13.27 -5.00 -2.28
N LEU A 58 13.97 -4.12 -1.56
CA LEU A 58 14.30 -2.79 -2.08
C LEU A 58 15.26 -2.85 -3.26
N GLU A 59 16.17 -3.81 -3.29
CA GLU A 59 17.06 -4.00 -4.43
C GLU A 59 16.28 -4.47 -5.68
N ALA A 60 15.35 -5.41 -5.51
CA ALA A 60 14.46 -5.84 -6.59
C ALA A 60 13.59 -4.67 -7.10
N THR A 61 13.04 -3.86 -6.17
CA THR A 61 12.27 -2.67 -6.51
C THR A 61 13.12 -1.64 -7.26
N ARG A 62 14.34 -1.39 -6.80
CA ARG A 62 15.30 -0.50 -7.47
C ARG A 62 15.60 -0.95 -8.89
N ALA A 63 15.91 -2.24 -9.07
CA ALA A 63 16.22 -2.81 -10.37
C ALA A 63 15.03 -2.66 -11.35
N LEU A 64 13.81 -2.98 -10.91
CA LEU A 64 12.62 -2.83 -11.72
C LEU A 64 12.36 -1.36 -12.10
N CYS A 65 12.40 -0.45 -11.13
CA CYS A 65 12.20 0.98 -11.39
C CYS A 65 13.29 1.57 -12.30
N ALA A 66 14.54 1.11 -12.19
CA ALA A 66 15.61 1.54 -13.08
C ALA A 66 15.37 1.03 -14.51
N GLN A 67 14.99 -0.24 -14.67
CA GLN A 67 14.67 -0.84 -15.98
C GLN A 67 13.53 -0.09 -16.69
N GLU A 68 12.55 0.42 -15.93
CA GLU A 68 11.40 1.13 -16.48
C GLU A 68 11.60 2.66 -16.53
N GLY A 69 12.77 3.19 -16.16
CA GLY A 69 13.06 4.63 -16.19
C GLY A 69 12.25 5.43 -15.16
N LEU A 70 11.95 4.83 -14.02
CA LEU A 70 11.09 5.42 -12.97
C LEU A 70 11.86 5.85 -11.72
N LEU A 71 13.17 5.53 -11.63
CA LEU A 71 13.92 5.63 -10.38
C LEU A 71 14.02 7.07 -9.85
N ASP A 72 14.03 8.07 -10.71
CA ASP A 72 14.15 9.48 -10.35
C ASP A 72 12.95 10.00 -9.53
N ARG A 73 11.84 9.28 -9.56
CA ARG A 73 10.61 9.63 -8.84
C ARG A 73 10.26 8.65 -7.73
N VAL A 74 11.22 7.82 -7.28
CA VAL A 74 11.01 6.82 -6.24
C VAL A 74 12.06 6.97 -5.14
N THR A 75 11.61 7.09 -3.90
CA THR A 75 12.47 6.99 -2.71
C THR A 75 12.20 5.66 -2.02
N LEU A 76 13.27 4.87 -1.83
CA LEU A 76 13.23 3.58 -1.16
C LEU A 76 13.62 3.73 0.31
N HIS A 77 12.80 3.21 1.23
CA HIS A 77 13.00 3.29 2.67
C HIS A 77 13.20 1.89 3.26
N LEU A 78 14.42 1.56 3.69
CA LEU A 78 14.73 0.33 4.43
C LEU A 78 14.31 0.50 5.90
N ARG A 79 13.01 0.44 6.15
CA ARG A 79 12.40 0.57 7.47
C ARG A 79 10.95 0.10 7.49
N SER A 80 10.39 -0.05 8.67
CA SER A 80 8.98 -0.39 8.84
C SER A 80 8.07 0.69 8.25
N HIS A 81 7.01 0.28 7.57
CA HIS A 81 5.92 1.17 7.14
C HIS A 81 5.23 1.85 8.34
N ALA A 82 5.34 1.32 9.55
CA ALA A 82 4.86 1.98 10.76
C ALA A 82 5.57 3.32 11.04
N GLU A 83 6.77 3.52 10.48
CA GLU A 83 7.58 4.72 10.65
C GLU A 83 7.41 5.74 9.49
N LEU A 84 6.42 5.51 8.60
CA LEU A 84 6.27 6.29 7.37
C LEU A 84 6.22 7.80 7.62
N ARG A 85 5.50 8.25 8.66
CA ARG A 85 5.39 9.68 8.96
C ARG A 85 6.72 10.35 9.30
N ALA A 86 7.61 9.64 10.01
CA ALA A 86 8.94 10.13 10.34
C ALA A 86 9.90 10.09 9.13
N ALA A 87 9.59 9.28 8.12
CA ALA A 87 10.40 9.13 6.92
C ALA A 87 10.01 10.08 5.79
N LEU A 88 8.75 10.53 5.76
CA LEU A 88 8.28 11.44 4.73
C LEU A 88 8.85 12.86 4.93
N PRO A 89 9.30 13.54 3.86
CA PRO A 89 9.63 14.96 3.94
C PRO A 89 8.43 15.79 4.41
N THR A 90 8.66 16.83 5.19
CA THR A 90 7.61 17.70 5.75
C THR A 90 6.67 18.24 4.67
N GLY A 91 7.21 18.60 3.48
CA GLY A 91 6.41 19.08 2.36
C GLY A 91 5.52 18.02 1.67
N HIS A 92 5.67 16.73 2.03
CA HIS A 92 4.86 15.64 1.51
C HIS A 92 3.74 15.19 2.47
N LEU A 93 3.79 15.64 3.73
CA LEU A 93 2.78 15.33 4.73
C LEU A 93 1.41 15.91 4.35
N GLY A 94 0.35 15.13 4.56
CA GLY A 94 -1.03 15.51 4.22
C GLY A 94 -1.34 15.59 2.71
N ARG A 95 -0.44 15.09 1.84
CA ARG A 95 -0.54 15.27 0.38
C ARG A 95 -0.56 13.95 -0.41
N LEU A 96 -0.62 12.81 0.25
CA LEU A 96 -0.68 11.53 -0.46
C LEU A 96 -1.98 11.39 -1.25
N GLY A 97 -1.90 11.16 -2.55
CA GLY A 97 -3.03 10.78 -3.38
C GLY A 97 -3.46 9.34 -3.14
N VAL A 98 -2.47 8.45 -3.01
CA VAL A 98 -2.68 7.03 -2.71
C VAL A 98 -1.65 6.52 -1.71
N ALA A 99 -2.12 5.69 -0.76
CA ALA A 99 -1.29 4.79 0.02
C ALA A 99 -1.73 3.35 -0.26
N LEU A 100 -0.81 2.51 -0.76
CA LEU A 100 -1.06 1.13 -1.13
C LEU A 100 -0.26 0.18 -0.24
N PHE A 101 -0.93 -0.86 0.24
CA PHE A 101 -0.34 -1.94 1.05
C PHE A 101 -0.74 -3.29 0.47
N ASN A 102 0.21 -4.20 0.36
CA ASN A 102 -0.02 -5.59 -0.02
C ASN A 102 0.54 -6.48 1.09
N LEU A 103 -0.30 -6.77 2.09
CA LEU A 103 0.12 -7.42 3.33
C LEU A 103 0.42 -8.91 3.13
N GLY A 104 1.39 -9.41 3.87
CA GLY A 104 1.83 -10.79 3.84
C GLY A 104 3.35 -10.91 3.88
N TYR A 105 3.91 -11.75 3.04
CA TYR A 105 5.35 -12.01 2.96
C TYR A 105 5.86 -11.83 1.53
N LEU A 106 7.15 -11.56 1.41
CA LEU A 106 7.82 -11.46 0.10
C LEU A 106 7.95 -12.87 -0.52
N PRO A 107 7.29 -13.15 -1.66
CA PRO A 107 7.43 -14.44 -2.33
C PRO A 107 8.89 -14.72 -2.73
N GLY A 108 9.48 -15.80 -2.15
CA GLY A 108 10.89 -16.16 -2.31
C GLY A 108 11.86 -15.40 -1.40
N GLY A 109 11.36 -14.56 -0.49
CA GLY A 109 12.14 -13.88 0.55
C GLY A 109 12.17 -14.67 1.87
N ASP A 110 12.62 -14.01 2.94
CA ASP A 110 12.59 -14.59 4.30
C ASP A 110 11.15 -14.61 4.82
N THR A 111 10.54 -15.79 4.86
CA THR A 111 9.15 -15.99 5.32
C THR A 111 8.95 -15.71 6.81
N ARG A 112 10.03 -15.49 7.60
CA ARG A 112 9.95 -15.03 8.98
C ARG A 112 9.69 -13.54 9.10
N LEU A 113 10.00 -12.79 8.04
CA LEU A 113 9.76 -11.36 7.94
C LEU A 113 8.42 -11.13 7.21
N ILE A 114 7.34 -11.30 7.96
CA ILE A 114 5.97 -11.02 7.51
C ILE A 114 5.50 -9.71 8.14
N THR A 115 4.52 -9.06 7.53
CA THR A 115 3.83 -7.91 8.13
C THR A 115 3.19 -8.34 9.46
N GLN A 116 3.16 -7.42 10.43
CA GLN A 116 2.69 -7.71 11.78
C GLN A 116 1.47 -6.85 12.12
N PRO A 117 0.47 -7.39 12.85
CA PRO A 117 -0.77 -6.67 13.16
C PRO A 117 -0.57 -5.28 13.76
N ASP A 118 0.39 -5.12 14.68
CA ASP A 118 0.64 -3.83 15.33
C ASP A 118 1.31 -2.81 14.40
N SER A 119 2.30 -3.24 13.61
CA SER A 119 2.93 -2.37 12.60
C SER A 119 1.95 -2.00 11.49
N THR A 120 1.11 -2.94 11.07
CA THR A 120 0.03 -2.70 10.09
C THR A 120 -0.98 -1.69 10.62
N ARG A 121 -1.46 -1.85 11.86
CA ARG A 121 -2.37 -0.87 12.47
C ARG A 121 -1.79 0.54 12.51
N ALA A 122 -0.53 0.66 12.96
CA ALA A 122 0.16 1.94 13.02
C ALA A 122 0.33 2.56 11.61
N ALA A 123 0.72 1.76 10.64
CA ALA A 123 0.93 2.21 9.26
C ALA A 123 -0.37 2.67 8.58
N LEU A 124 -1.46 1.91 8.70
CA LEU A 124 -2.75 2.28 8.11
C LEU A 124 -3.26 3.62 8.66
N ARG A 125 -3.17 3.81 9.99
CA ARG A 125 -3.56 5.08 10.63
C ARG A 125 -2.66 6.24 10.19
N ALA A 126 -1.35 6.04 10.18
CA ALA A 126 -0.41 7.06 9.75
C ALA A 126 -0.60 7.41 8.26
N ALA A 127 -0.73 6.43 7.38
CA ALA A 127 -0.93 6.65 5.95
C ALA A 127 -2.25 7.38 5.67
N HIS A 128 -3.34 6.98 6.34
CA HIS A 128 -4.63 7.66 6.21
C HIS A 128 -4.56 9.14 6.64
N ALA A 129 -3.85 9.44 7.73
CA ALA A 129 -3.68 10.82 8.20
C ALA A 129 -2.92 11.70 7.17
N GLU A 130 -2.06 11.10 6.36
CA GLU A 130 -1.28 11.79 5.33
C GLU A 130 -1.95 11.83 3.95
N LEU A 131 -3.16 11.27 3.79
CA LEU A 131 -3.93 11.41 2.54
C LEU A 131 -4.41 12.85 2.36
N ARG A 132 -4.36 13.34 1.11
CA ARG A 132 -5.10 14.54 0.72
C ARG A 132 -6.62 14.29 0.70
N ALA A 133 -7.42 15.35 0.59
CA ALA A 133 -8.85 15.23 0.29
C ALA A 133 -9.05 14.41 -1.00
N GLY A 134 -10.04 13.50 -1.02
CA GLY A 134 -10.27 12.54 -2.09
C GLY A 134 -9.19 11.49 -2.30
N GLY A 135 -8.13 11.47 -1.47
CA GLY A 135 -7.07 10.45 -1.51
C GLY A 135 -7.56 9.10 -1.02
N ARG A 136 -6.91 8.01 -1.46
CA ARG A 136 -7.29 6.63 -1.13
C ARG A 136 -6.19 5.85 -0.42
N LEU A 137 -6.59 5.13 0.62
CA LEU A 137 -5.81 4.04 1.19
C LEU A 137 -6.36 2.72 0.63
N ILE A 138 -5.49 1.94 0.02
CA ILE A 138 -5.81 0.65 -0.60
C ILE A 138 -4.97 -0.41 0.10
N CYS A 139 -5.61 -1.41 0.68
CA CYS A 139 -4.93 -2.48 1.41
C CYS A 139 -5.40 -3.84 0.91
N VAL A 140 -4.48 -4.61 0.36
CA VAL A 140 -4.69 -6.04 0.06
C VAL A 140 -4.32 -6.83 1.31
N ALA A 141 -5.25 -7.62 1.83
CA ALA A 141 -5.06 -8.50 2.96
C ALA A 141 -5.42 -9.94 2.61
N SER A 142 -4.79 -10.90 3.26
CA SER A 142 -5.03 -12.33 3.06
C SER A 142 -4.99 -13.07 4.39
N THR A 143 -5.84 -14.09 4.53
CA THR A 143 -5.83 -15.01 5.68
C THR A 143 -5.05 -16.29 5.40
N GLY A 144 -4.57 -16.51 4.17
CA GLY A 144 -3.96 -17.74 3.70
C GLY A 144 -2.51 -18.01 4.15
N HIS A 145 -2.03 -17.32 5.20
CA HIS A 145 -0.68 -17.51 5.76
C HIS A 145 -0.68 -17.43 7.30
N PRO A 146 0.34 -17.95 7.99
CA PRO A 146 0.44 -17.83 9.45
C PRO A 146 0.37 -16.37 9.89
N GLY A 147 -0.53 -16.06 10.84
CA GLY A 147 -0.76 -14.68 11.31
C GLY A 147 -1.69 -13.84 10.43
N GLY A 148 -2.00 -14.27 9.22
CA GLY A 148 -2.83 -13.53 8.26
C GLY A 148 -4.24 -13.22 8.78
N GLU A 149 -4.85 -14.15 9.54
CA GLU A 149 -6.18 -13.92 10.14
C GLU A 149 -6.17 -12.76 11.14
N THR A 150 -5.16 -12.71 12.02
CA THR A 150 -5.02 -11.63 13.00
C THR A 150 -4.76 -10.29 12.31
N GLU A 151 -3.95 -10.28 11.27
CA GLU A 151 -3.66 -9.07 10.48
C GLU A 151 -4.88 -8.61 9.68
N ALA A 152 -5.61 -9.55 9.06
CA ALA A 152 -6.87 -9.27 8.37
C ALA A 152 -7.93 -8.69 9.30
N ALA A 153 -8.01 -9.17 10.57
CA ALA A 153 -8.89 -8.61 11.59
C ALA A 153 -8.54 -7.14 11.90
N VAL A 154 -7.26 -6.78 11.94
CA VAL A 154 -6.81 -5.38 12.10
C VAL A 154 -7.26 -4.53 10.92
N VAL A 155 -7.11 -5.02 9.69
CA VAL A 155 -7.53 -4.29 8.48
C VAL A 155 -9.05 -4.07 8.46
N ARG A 156 -9.85 -5.10 8.80
CA ARG A 156 -11.32 -4.96 8.93
C ARG A 156 -11.71 -3.97 10.01
N ALA A 157 -11.05 -4.02 11.18
CA ALA A 157 -11.31 -3.09 12.28
C ALA A 157 -11.01 -1.65 11.87
N PHE A 158 -9.90 -1.42 11.17
CA PHE A 158 -9.56 -0.10 10.63
C PHE A 158 -10.61 0.39 9.62
N GLY A 159 -11.07 -0.45 8.69
CA GLY A 159 -12.13 -0.08 7.74
C GLY A 159 -13.43 0.35 8.44
N ARG A 160 -13.86 -0.42 9.46
CA ARG A 160 -15.04 -0.05 10.27
C ARG A 160 -14.85 1.28 11.03
N GLU A 161 -13.68 1.49 11.62
CA GLU A 161 -13.33 2.75 12.28
C GLU A 161 -13.45 3.94 11.32
N ARG A 162 -12.93 3.78 10.10
CA ARG A 162 -12.98 4.85 9.09
C ARG A 162 -14.38 5.12 8.58
N ALA A 163 -15.19 4.08 8.35
CA ALA A 163 -16.60 4.25 7.98
C ALA A 163 -17.39 5.03 9.03
N LEU A 164 -17.19 4.72 10.32
CA LEU A 164 -17.82 5.45 11.43
C LEU A 164 -17.33 6.91 11.54
N ALA A 165 -16.13 7.19 11.09
CA ALA A 165 -15.55 8.54 11.07
C ALA A 165 -15.95 9.36 9.82
N GLY A 166 -16.74 8.79 8.90
CA GLY A 166 -17.28 9.48 7.73
C GLY A 166 -16.51 9.30 6.43
N ASP A 167 -15.48 8.43 6.41
CA ASP A 167 -14.81 8.08 5.16
C ASP A 167 -15.70 7.15 4.30
N THR A 168 -15.51 7.20 2.98
CA THR A 168 -16.12 6.20 2.09
C THR A 168 -15.28 4.94 2.13
N VAL A 169 -15.87 3.82 2.55
CA VAL A 169 -15.18 2.55 2.71
C VAL A 169 -15.82 1.49 1.82
N ALA A 170 -15.01 0.84 0.98
CA ALA A 170 -15.37 -0.35 0.24
C ALA A 170 -14.47 -1.51 0.72
N MET A 171 -15.09 -2.62 1.07
CA MET A 171 -14.42 -3.89 1.35
C MET A 171 -14.93 -4.93 0.38
N ASP A 172 -14.00 -5.53 -0.34
CA ASP A 172 -14.26 -6.63 -1.23
C ASP A 172 -14.12 -7.94 -0.45
N THR A 173 -15.10 -8.20 0.36
CA THR A 173 -15.18 -9.42 1.16
C THR A 173 -15.95 -10.47 0.37
N GLU A 174 -15.28 -11.16 -0.55
CA GLU A 174 -15.78 -12.49 -0.94
C GLU A 174 -15.53 -13.41 0.25
N ASP A 175 -16.60 -14.07 0.69
CA ASP A 175 -16.72 -14.98 1.83
C ASP A 175 -15.42 -15.44 2.51
N ASP A 176 -15.23 -15.00 3.69
CA ASP A 176 -14.05 -14.89 4.51
C ASP A 176 -13.27 -16.14 4.90
N ASN A 177 -13.73 -17.34 4.61
CA ASN A 177 -13.04 -18.58 4.95
C ASN A 177 -12.25 -19.21 3.79
N SER A 178 -12.19 -18.54 2.64
CA SER A 178 -11.50 -19.10 1.46
C SER A 178 -9.97 -18.96 1.49
N GLY A 179 -9.41 -18.19 2.42
CA GLY A 179 -7.98 -17.83 2.43
C GLY A 179 -7.56 -16.93 1.25
N ARG A 180 -8.50 -16.48 0.43
CA ARG A 180 -8.23 -15.62 -0.72
C ARG A 180 -7.93 -14.18 -0.28
N PRO A 181 -7.01 -13.51 -0.97
CA PRO A 181 -6.75 -12.09 -0.71
C PRO A 181 -7.95 -11.22 -1.15
N TRP A 182 -8.22 -10.18 -0.37
CA TRP A 182 -9.30 -9.22 -0.56
C TRP A 182 -8.78 -7.78 -0.41
N ILE A 183 -9.59 -6.79 -0.81
CA ILE A 183 -9.20 -5.36 -0.80
C ILE A 183 -10.06 -4.59 0.19
N LEU A 184 -9.40 -3.79 1.04
CA LEU A 184 -9.98 -2.63 1.71
C LEU A 184 -9.59 -1.39 0.91
N CYS A 185 -10.57 -0.58 0.54
CA CYS A 185 -10.38 0.75 -0.04
C CYS A 185 -11.07 1.79 0.85
N VAL A 186 -10.30 2.73 1.38
CA VAL A 186 -10.79 3.86 2.19
C VAL A 186 -10.51 5.14 1.43
N THR A 187 -11.55 5.90 1.13
CA THR A 187 -11.44 7.22 0.48
C THR A 187 -11.71 8.31 1.50
N ARG A 188 -10.73 9.22 1.68
CA ARG A 188 -10.89 10.40 2.53
C ARG A 188 -11.88 11.38 1.90
N PRO A 189 -12.82 11.98 2.66
CA PRO A 189 -13.74 12.98 2.14
C PRO A 189 -13.02 14.17 1.47
N GLU A 190 -13.74 14.84 0.56
CA GLU A 190 -13.29 16.07 -0.10
C GLU A 190 -13.15 17.23 0.91
#